data_e925bf01dfd965da432f124cdd9dbf6b
#
_entry.id   e925bf01dfd965da432f124cdd9dbf6b
#
_cell.length_a   1.000
_cell.length_b   1.000
_cell.length_c   1.000
_cell.angle_alpha   90.00
_cell.angle_beta   90.00
_cell.angle_gamma   90.00
#
_symmetry.space_group_name_H-M   'P 1'
#
loop_
_entity.id
_entity.type
_entity.pdbx_description
1 polymer ?
#
loop_
_entity_poly.entity_id
_entity_poly.type
_entity_poly.pdbx_seq_one_letter_code
_entity_poly.pdbx_strand_id
1 'polypeptide(L)'
;MIRRATPADTEALSALSRTCFTQTFEHLYDPADLEAFLTEAYAPDILRTELEDPNRATWLLFEDATDEAPIGYVTACPAQLPHPDVAPGDGEIQRLYILQGHQGAGRGTALLNTALEWLERDGPRTLWIGVWSENYGARRFYARHGFEIVGDYSFMVGDHADHELITRRPARLPSE
;
A
#
# COMPACT_ATOMS: atom_id res chain seq x y z
N MET A 1 -15.58 -2.60 8.60
CA MET A 1 -15.72 -1.11 8.47
C MET A 1 -14.40 -0.50 8.00
N ILE A 2 -14.43 0.51 7.09
CA ILE A 2 -13.23 1.27 6.67
C ILE A 2 -13.40 2.71 7.14
N ARG A 3 -12.34 3.32 7.73
CA ARG A 3 -12.28 4.72 8.09
C ARG A 3 -10.91 5.34 7.81
N ARG A 4 -10.86 6.65 7.63
CA ARG A 4 -9.62 7.40 7.52
C ARG A 4 -8.80 7.27 8.81
N ALA A 5 -7.51 7.01 8.68
CA ALA A 5 -6.56 7.06 9.79
C ALA A 5 -6.24 8.53 10.14
N THR A 6 -5.96 8.76 11.41
CA THR A 6 -5.55 10.05 11.99
C THR A 6 -4.24 9.87 12.75
N PRO A 7 -3.55 10.94 13.16
CA PRO A 7 -2.34 10.82 13.99
C PRO A 7 -2.55 10.05 15.32
N ALA A 8 -3.79 9.98 15.82
CA ALA A 8 -4.11 9.16 17.00
C ALA A 8 -3.98 7.64 16.74
N ASP A 9 -4.01 7.23 15.47
CA ASP A 9 -3.91 5.82 15.05
C ASP A 9 -2.47 5.36 14.84
N THR A 10 -1.47 6.20 15.07
CA THR A 10 -0.06 5.93 14.75
C THR A 10 0.43 4.60 15.30
N GLU A 11 0.20 4.33 16.59
CA GLU A 11 0.67 3.10 17.24
C GLU A 11 -0.02 1.85 16.68
N ALA A 12 -1.34 1.92 16.46
CA ALA A 12 -2.11 0.83 15.88
C ALA A 12 -1.68 0.55 14.43
N LEU A 13 -1.43 1.59 13.63
CA LEU A 13 -0.93 1.47 12.27
C LEU A 13 0.49 0.90 12.24
N SER A 14 1.38 1.33 13.14
CA SER A 14 2.74 0.79 13.27
C SER A 14 2.72 -0.71 13.56
N ALA A 15 1.98 -1.12 14.58
CA ALA A 15 1.85 -2.53 14.95
C ALA A 15 1.27 -3.37 13.81
N LEU A 16 0.19 -2.88 13.16
CA LEU A 16 -0.44 -3.56 12.03
C LEU A 16 0.51 -3.70 10.83
N SER A 17 1.22 -2.61 10.47
CA SER A 17 2.14 -2.60 9.33
C SER A 17 3.29 -3.58 9.52
N ARG A 18 3.91 -3.58 10.70
CA ARG A 18 4.96 -4.54 11.08
C ARG A 18 4.46 -5.97 10.97
N THR A 19 3.29 -6.26 11.55
CA THR A 19 2.70 -7.61 11.50
C THR A 19 2.40 -8.05 10.07
N CYS A 20 1.76 -7.21 9.27
CA CYS A 20 1.43 -7.53 7.87
C CYS A 20 2.68 -7.78 7.03
N PHE A 21 3.71 -6.95 7.18
CA PHE A 21 4.96 -7.10 6.45
C PHE A 21 5.68 -8.40 6.86
N THR A 22 5.82 -8.66 8.16
CA THR A 22 6.41 -9.90 8.68
C THR A 22 5.67 -11.13 8.16
N GLN A 23 4.34 -11.19 8.28
CA GLN A 23 3.54 -12.30 7.77
C GLN A 23 3.73 -12.58 6.27
N THR A 24 4.06 -11.54 5.50
CA THR A 24 4.20 -11.65 4.04
C THR A 24 5.61 -12.04 3.64
N PHE A 25 6.63 -11.50 4.31
CA PHE A 25 8.01 -11.45 3.79
C PHE A 25 9.08 -12.03 4.72
N GLU A 26 8.77 -12.41 5.99
CA GLU A 26 9.79 -12.87 6.94
C GLU A 26 10.65 -14.04 6.43
N HIS A 27 10.07 -14.88 5.56
CA HIS A 27 10.77 -16.04 4.99
C HIS A 27 11.85 -15.67 3.97
N LEU A 28 11.94 -14.39 3.55
CA LEU A 28 12.89 -13.91 2.55
C LEU A 28 14.16 -13.32 3.19
N TYR A 29 14.08 -12.84 4.43
CA TYR A 29 15.11 -11.98 5.00
C TYR A 29 15.82 -12.60 6.19
N ASP A 30 17.07 -12.18 6.41
CA ASP A 30 17.72 -12.37 7.70
C ASP A 30 16.92 -11.64 8.79
N PRO A 31 16.71 -12.26 9.96
CA PRO A 31 15.92 -11.64 11.04
C PRO A 31 16.42 -10.27 11.49
N ALA A 32 17.74 -10.01 11.45
CA ALA A 32 18.31 -8.73 11.85
C ALA A 32 18.00 -7.64 10.79
N ASP A 33 18.08 -7.97 9.51
CA ASP A 33 17.75 -7.06 8.40
C ASP A 33 16.26 -6.73 8.39
N LEU A 34 15.42 -7.75 8.62
CA LEU A 34 13.98 -7.56 8.74
C LEU A 34 13.65 -6.60 9.90
N GLU A 35 14.21 -6.81 11.08
CA GLU A 35 13.93 -5.96 12.24
C GLU A 35 14.43 -4.52 12.03
N ALA A 36 15.59 -4.35 11.42
CA ALA A 36 16.13 -3.03 11.07
C ALA A 36 15.18 -2.31 10.09
N PHE A 37 14.75 -2.99 9.03
CA PHE A 37 13.79 -2.45 8.07
C PHE A 37 12.46 -2.07 8.72
N LEU A 38 11.87 -2.96 9.53
CA LEU A 38 10.61 -2.70 10.22
C LEU A 38 10.71 -1.50 11.17
N THR A 39 11.85 -1.35 11.83
CA THR A 39 12.11 -0.23 12.74
C THR A 39 12.24 1.08 11.98
N GLU A 40 12.88 1.08 10.81
CA GLU A 40 13.02 2.27 9.98
C GLU A 40 11.72 2.63 9.25
N ALA A 41 11.09 1.66 8.55
CA ALA A 41 9.95 1.93 7.68
C ALA A 41 8.62 2.17 8.43
N TYR A 42 8.47 1.56 9.61
CA TYR A 42 7.21 1.57 10.36
C TYR A 42 7.35 2.15 11.78
N ALA A 43 8.41 2.95 12.04
CA ALA A 43 8.53 3.68 13.29
C ALA A 43 7.30 4.60 13.49
N PRO A 44 6.77 4.72 14.72
CA PRO A 44 5.63 5.59 15.00
C PRO A 44 5.84 7.02 14.52
N ASP A 45 7.02 7.60 14.70
CA ASP A 45 7.32 8.98 14.27
C ASP A 45 7.25 9.14 12.74
N ILE A 46 7.72 8.15 11.99
CA ILE A 46 7.62 8.15 10.53
C ILE A 46 6.15 8.08 10.09
N LEU A 47 5.40 7.14 10.64
CA LEU A 47 3.98 6.97 10.30
C LEU A 47 3.14 8.17 10.74
N ARG A 48 3.46 8.81 11.86
CA ARG A 48 2.81 10.05 12.30
C ARG A 48 3.02 11.15 11.26
N THR A 49 4.26 11.34 10.80
CA THR A 49 4.59 12.32 9.76
C THR A 49 3.82 12.01 8.46
N GLU A 50 3.72 10.74 8.06
CA GLU A 50 2.92 10.33 6.90
C GLU A 50 1.42 10.61 7.09
N LEU A 51 0.88 10.42 8.30
CA LEU A 51 -0.53 10.69 8.61
C LEU A 51 -0.86 12.19 8.66
N GLU A 52 0.12 13.03 8.95
CA GLU A 52 -0.01 14.49 8.98
C GLU A 52 0.20 15.14 7.60
N ASP A 53 0.77 14.42 6.62
CA ASP A 53 0.98 14.92 5.26
C ASP A 53 -0.37 15.04 4.51
N PRO A 54 -0.78 16.28 4.09
CA PRO A 54 -2.03 16.48 3.37
C PRO A 54 -2.07 15.82 1.98
N ASN A 55 -0.92 15.47 1.42
CA ASN A 55 -0.80 14.80 0.13
C ASN A 55 -0.86 13.27 0.25
N ARG A 56 -0.97 12.76 1.46
CA ARG A 56 -1.09 11.33 1.76
C ARG A 56 -2.42 10.99 2.40
N ALA A 57 -2.82 9.75 2.27
CA ALA A 57 -4.06 9.26 2.85
C ALA A 57 -3.92 7.80 3.24
N THR A 58 -4.20 7.48 4.49
CA THR A 58 -4.26 6.11 4.99
C THR A 58 -5.65 5.80 5.51
N TRP A 59 -6.16 4.61 5.21
CA TRP A 59 -7.41 4.09 5.77
C TRP A 59 -7.15 2.77 6.47
N LEU A 60 -7.83 2.59 7.59
CA LEU A 60 -7.81 1.39 8.40
C LEU A 60 -9.08 0.59 8.15
N LEU A 61 -8.93 -0.71 8.01
CA LEU A 61 -10.01 -1.68 7.91
C LEU A 61 -10.19 -2.38 9.25
N PHE A 62 -11.41 -2.39 9.75
CA PHE A 62 -11.84 -3.12 10.94
C PHE A 62 -12.82 -4.23 10.53
N GLU A 63 -12.85 -5.32 11.27
CA GLU A 63 -13.81 -6.39 11.02
C GLU A 63 -15.24 -5.88 11.30
N ASP A 64 -15.43 -5.33 12.49
CA ASP A 64 -16.67 -4.68 12.91
C ASP A 64 -16.45 -3.22 13.36
N ALA A 65 -17.54 -2.46 13.50
CA ALA A 65 -17.50 -1.06 13.92
C ALA A 65 -17.12 -0.88 15.40
N THR A 66 -17.18 -1.94 16.19
CA THR A 66 -16.85 -1.97 17.62
C THR A 66 -15.46 -2.48 17.90
N ASP A 67 -14.71 -2.93 16.87
CA ASP A 67 -13.37 -3.45 17.03
C ASP A 67 -12.38 -2.30 17.32
N GLU A 68 -11.49 -2.54 18.27
CA GLU A 68 -10.44 -1.59 18.63
C GLU A 68 -9.18 -1.75 17.76
N ALA A 69 -8.96 -2.95 17.20
CA ALA A 69 -7.78 -3.27 16.41
C ALA A 69 -8.10 -3.36 14.90
N PRO A 70 -7.36 -2.66 14.04
CA PRO A 70 -7.52 -2.79 12.60
C PRO A 70 -6.91 -4.10 12.09
N ILE A 71 -7.55 -4.68 11.05
CA ILE A 71 -7.14 -5.93 10.40
C ILE A 71 -6.51 -5.72 9.02
N GLY A 72 -6.45 -4.50 8.54
CA GLY A 72 -5.85 -4.14 7.27
C GLY A 72 -5.79 -2.64 7.08
N TYR A 73 -5.05 -2.21 6.06
CA TYR A 73 -4.92 -0.80 5.72
C TYR A 73 -4.54 -0.59 4.27
N VAL A 74 -4.76 0.63 3.78
CA VAL A 74 -4.27 1.10 2.49
C VAL A 74 -3.71 2.51 2.65
N THR A 75 -2.57 2.79 2.00
CA THR A 75 -1.97 4.14 1.93
C THR A 75 -1.87 4.58 0.49
N ALA A 76 -2.39 5.77 0.20
CA ALA A 76 -2.31 6.46 -1.08
C ALA A 76 -1.47 7.74 -0.95
N CYS A 77 -0.65 8.04 -1.96
CA CYS A 77 0.24 9.19 -1.99
C CYS A 77 0.52 9.67 -3.42
N PRO A 78 1.24 10.78 -3.64
CA PRO A 78 1.84 11.09 -4.93
C PRO A 78 2.79 9.98 -5.38
N ALA A 79 2.82 9.68 -6.68
CA ALA A 79 3.65 8.61 -7.22
C ALA A 79 5.16 8.89 -7.03
N GLN A 80 5.90 7.88 -6.57
CA GLN A 80 7.34 7.94 -6.27
C GLN A 80 8.12 6.76 -6.85
N LEU A 81 7.45 5.81 -7.51
CA LEU A 81 8.10 4.65 -8.10
C LEU A 81 9.16 5.05 -9.14
N PRO A 82 10.30 4.33 -9.22
CA PRO A 82 11.42 4.67 -10.10
C PRO A 82 11.13 4.27 -11.56
N HIS A 83 10.17 4.93 -12.19
CA HIS A 83 9.81 4.70 -13.59
C HIS A 83 9.86 6.04 -14.37
N PRO A 84 10.42 6.07 -15.60
CA PRO A 84 10.59 7.31 -16.37
C PRO A 84 9.27 8.00 -16.73
N ASP A 85 8.18 7.26 -16.79
CA ASP A 85 6.85 7.80 -17.13
C ASP A 85 6.07 8.33 -15.91
N VAL A 86 6.60 8.22 -14.68
CA VAL A 86 5.97 8.83 -13.50
C VAL A 86 6.04 10.35 -13.65
N ALA A 87 4.87 10.99 -13.62
CA ALA A 87 4.74 12.43 -13.83
C ALA A 87 4.18 13.14 -12.58
N PRO A 88 4.44 14.45 -12.45
CA PRO A 88 3.78 15.26 -11.44
C PRO A 88 2.24 15.16 -11.57
N GLY A 89 1.57 14.89 -10.46
CA GLY A 89 0.12 14.70 -10.43
C GLY A 89 -0.34 13.24 -10.51
N ASP A 90 0.56 12.31 -10.85
CA ASP A 90 0.26 10.88 -10.74
C ASP A 90 0.07 10.46 -9.27
N GLY A 91 -0.74 9.43 -9.06
CA GLY A 91 -0.99 8.87 -7.75
C GLY A 91 -0.42 7.46 -7.58
N GLU A 92 -0.20 7.06 -6.36
CA GLU A 92 0.32 5.74 -6.01
C GLU A 92 -0.47 5.11 -4.86
N ILE A 93 -0.76 3.82 -5.01
CA ILE A 93 -1.11 2.98 -3.87
C ILE A 93 0.19 2.42 -3.32
N GLN A 94 0.71 3.05 -2.29
CA GLN A 94 2.01 2.71 -1.73
C GLN A 94 1.98 1.43 -0.91
N ARG A 95 0.90 1.21 -0.16
CA ARG A 95 0.71 0.04 0.71
C ARG A 95 -0.74 -0.41 0.67
N LEU A 96 -0.98 -1.70 0.56
CA LEU A 96 -2.28 -2.33 0.76
C LEU A 96 -2.06 -3.69 1.39
N TYR A 97 -2.42 -3.84 2.64
CA TYR A 97 -2.22 -5.06 3.42
C TYR A 97 -3.46 -5.42 4.22
N ILE A 98 -3.68 -6.71 4.36
CA ILE A 98 -4.69 -7.29 5.23
C ILE A 98 -4.04 -8.48 5.94
N LEU A 99 -4.22 -8.57 7.25
CA LEU A 99 -3.70 -9.67 8.08
C LEU A 99 -4.10 -11.03 7.49
N GLN A 100 -3.19 -11.98 7.56
CA GLN A 100 -3.48 -13.37 7.21
C GLN A 100 -4.68 -13.88 8.03
N GLY A 101 -5.55 -14.66 7.40
CA GLY A 101 -6.81 -15.10 8.00
C GLY A 101 -7.98 -14.11 7.88
N HIS A 102 -7.72 -12.82 7.60
CA HIS A 102 -8.75 -11.80 7.37
C HIS A 102 -8.88 -11.40 5.90
N GLN A 103 -8.15 -12.04 5.00
CA GLN A 103 -8.23 -11.81 3.55
C GLN A 103 -9.52 -12.39 2.95
N GLY A 104 -9.88 -11.95 1.76
CA GLY A 104 -11.11 -12.39 1.08
C GLY A 104 -12.31 -11.50 1.37
N ALA A 105 -13.52 -12.02 1.10
CA ALA A 105 -14.81 -11.33 1.29
C ALA A 105 -14.87 -9.90 0.68
N GLY A 106 -14.10 -9.63 -0.39
CA GLY A 106 -14.07 -8.32 -1.04
C GLY A 106 -13.32 -7.22 -0.27
N ARG A 107 -12.71 -7.53 0.88
CA ARG A 107 -12.03 -6.54 1.75
C ARG A 107 -10.92 -5.77 1.05
N GLY A 108 -10.08 -6.47 0.28
CA GLY A 108 -9.01 -5.83 -0.52
C GLY A 108 -9.56 -4.89 -1.58
N THR A 109 -10.63 -5.29 -2.27
CA THR A 109 -11.31 -4.44 -3.25
C THR A 109 -11.93 -3.21 -2.60
N ALA A 110 -12.53 -3.35 -1.42
CA ALA A 110 -13.09 -2.21 -0.70
C ALA A 110 -12.00 -1.20 -0.29
N LEU A 111 -10.88 -1.66 0.27
CA LEU A 111 -9.72 -0.80 0.58
C LEU A 111 -9.16 -0.11 -0.66
N LEU A 112 -8.92 -0.87 -1.73
CA LEU A 112 -8.39 -0.33 -2.97
C LEU A 112 -9.32 0.75 -3.53
N ASN A 113 -10.63 0.49 -3.64
CA ASN A 113 -11.59 1.46 -4.17
C ASN A 113 -11.61 2.74 -3.35
N THR A 114 -11.57 2.65 -2.01
CA THR A 114 -11.50 3.83 -1.13
C THR A 114 -10.28 4.70 -1.45
N ALA A 115 -9.12 4.08 -1.66
CA ALA A 115 -7.90 4.82 -2.01
C ALA A 115 -7.95 5.39 -3.45
N LEU A 116 -8.51 4.65 -4.41
CA LEU A 116 -8.70 5.10 -5.79
C LEU A 116 -9.64 6.31 -5.87
N GLU A 117 -10.78 6.27 -5.17
CA GLU A 117 -11.71 7.40 -5.09
C GLU A 117 -11.02 8.67 -4.56
N TRP A 118 -10.19 8.53 -3.54
CA TRP A 118 -9.44 9.67 -3.01
C TRP A 118 -8.38 10.18 -3.98
N LEU A 119 -7.64 9.30 -4.64
CA LEU A 119 -6.64 9.70 -5.64
C LEU A 119 -7.28 10.41 -6.84
N GLU A 120 -8.47 9.98 -7.26
CA GLU A 120 -9.18 10.52 -8.43
C GLU A 120 -10.19 11.63 -8.08
N ARG A 121 -10.26 12.09 -6.80
CA ARG A 121 -11.22 13.11 -6.32
C ARG A 121 -11.17 14.45 -7.08
N ASP A 122 -10.00 14.80 -7.58
CA ASP A 122 -9.76 16.05 -8.33
C ASP A 122 -9.70 15.82 -9.86
N GLY A 123 -10.12 14.65 -10.31
CA GLY A 123 -10.13 14.24 -11.71
C GLY A 123 -9.29 13.00 -12.00
N PRO A 124 -9.43 12.47 -13.22
CA PRO A 124 -8.70 11.29 -13.66
C PRO A 124 -7.19 11.53 -13.65
N ARG A 125 -6.43 10.55 -13.17
CA ARG A 125 -4.97 10.55 -13.19
C ARG A 125 -4.39 9.16 -13.42
N THR A 126 -3.15 9.10 -13.85
CA THR A 126 -2.40 7.84 -13.91
C THR A 126 -2.08 7.37 -12.50
N LEU A 127 -2.25 6.08 -12.26
CA LEU A 127 -2.04 5.46 -10.95
C LEU A 127 -1.02 4.34 -11.04
N TRP A 128 -0.22 4.23 -9.98
CA TRP A 128 0.92 3.35 -9.90
C TRP A 128 0.87 2.46 -8.67
N ILE A 129 1.40 1.23 -8.80
CA ILE A 129 1.57 0.28 -7.69
C ILE A 129 2.86 -0.50 -7.91
N GLY A 130 3.72 -0.57 -6.89
CA GLY A 130 4.79 -1.56 -6.80
C GLY A 130 4.24 -2.87 -6.25
N VAL A 131 4.70 -4.01 -6.78
CA VAL A 131 4.30 -5.33 -6.29
C VAL A 131 5.42 -6.34 -6.39
N TRP A 132 5.68 -7.06 -5.33
CA TRP A 132 6.67 -8.13 -5.34
C TRP A 132 6.39 -9.14 -6.46
N SER A 133 7.42 -9.46 -7.25
CA SER A 133 7.27 -10.25 -8.48
C SER A 133 6.69 -11.64 -8.24
N GLU A 134 6.93 -12.24 -7.05
CA GLU A 134 6.41 -13.55 -6.67
C GLU A 134 5.04 -13.49 -5.96
N ASN A 135 4.52 -12.30 -5.67
CA ASN A 135 3.17 -12.16 -5.14
C ASN A 135 2.11 -12.30 -6.24
N TYR A 136 1.97 -13.50 -6.76
CA TYR A 136 1.04 -13.82 -7.86
C TYR A 136 -0.42 -13.49 -7.50
N GLY A 137 -0.78 -13.54 -6.21
CA GLY A 137 -2.11 -13.17 -5.73
C GLY A 137 -2.39 -11.68 -5.92
N ALA A 138 -1.49 -10.83 -5.44
CA ALA A 138 -1.59 -9.38 -5.58
C ALA A 138 -1.49 -8.97 -7.06
N ARG A 139 -0.61 -9.56 -7.85
CA ARG A 139 -0.49 -9.30 -9.29
C ARG A 139 -1.81 -9.52 -10.02
N ARG A 140 -2.46 -10.68 -9.81
CA ARG A 140 -3.80 -10.97 -10.38
C ARG A 140 -4.87 -10.03 -9.85
N PHE A 141 -4.78 -9.65 -8.58
CA PHE A 141 -5.71 -8.70 -7.97
C PHE A 141 -5.61 -7.32 -8.64
N TYR A 142 -4.42 -6.75 -8.78
CA TYR A 142 -4.22 -5.45 -9.42
C TYR A 142 -4.54 -5.48 -10.92
N ALA A 143 -4.22 -6.56 -11.63
CA ALA A 143 -4.58 -6.72 -13.04
C ALA A 143 -6.10 -6.65 -13.28
N ARG A 144 -6.92 -7.25 -12.38
CA ARG A 144 -8.40 -7.13 -12.45
C ARG A 144 -8.91 -5.70 -12.21
N HIS A 145 -8.11 -4.84 -11.60
CA HIS A 145 -8.43 -3.43 -11.39
C HIS A 145 -7.81 -2.49 -12.43
N GLY A 146 -7.27 -3.06 -13.53
CA GLY A 146 -6.78 -2.33 -14.68
C GLY A 146 -5.32 -1.86 -14.57
N PHE A 147 -4.54 -2.43 -13.64
CA PHE A 147 -3.11 -2.19 -13.54
C PHE A 147 -2.35 -3.19 -14.41
N GLU A 148 -1.47 -2.67 -15.28
CA GLU A 148 -0.63 -3.45 -16.19
C GLU A 148 0.84 -3.29 -15.80
N ILE A 149 1.63 -4.36 -15.93
CA ILE A 149 3.08 -4.34 -15.66
C ILE A 149 3.76 -3.52 -16.74
N VAL A 150 4.54 -2.51 -16.33
CA VAL A 150 5.25 -1.60 -17.25
C VAL A 150 6.74 -1.51 -16.96
N GLY A 151 7.23 -2.10 -15.89
CA GLY A 151 8.63 -2.09 -15.52
C GLY A 151 8.90 -2.90 -14.26
N ASP A 152 10.11 -2.80 -13.78
CA ASP A 152 10.57 -3.45 -12.56
C ASP A 152 11.69 -2.65 -11.90
N TYR A 153 11.98 -2.95 -10.64
CA TYR A 153 13.09 -2.39 -9.88
C TYR A 153 13.49 -3.32 -8.74
N SER A 154 14.60 -3.02 -8.10
CA SER A 154 15.05 -3.72 -6.90
C SER A 154 14.66 -2.94 -5.65
N PHE A 155 13.95 -3.59 -4.74
CA PHE A 155 13.64 -3.08 -3.41
C PHE A 155 14.57 -3.73 -2.39
N MET A 156 15.29 -2.92 -1.60
CA MET A 156 16.31 -3.41 -0.69
C MET A 156 15.79 -3.57 0.74
N VAL A 157 16.06 -4.75 1.33
CA VAL A 157 15.91 -4.98 2.78
C VAL A 157 17.24 -5.53 3.28
N GLY A 158 18.01 -4.71 3.97
CA GLY A 158 19.42 -5.01 4.25
C GLY A 158 20.19 -5.26 2.95
N ASP A 159 20.87 -6.39 2.86
CA ASP A 159 21.61 -6.81 1.66
C ASP A 159 20.76 -7.60 0.66
N HIS A 160 19.49 -7.89 0.99
CA HIS A 160 18.59 -8.62 0.11
C HIS A 160 17.87 -7.67 -0.86
N ALA A 161 17.94 -8.01 -2.16
CA ALA A 161 17.29 -7.26 -3.23
C ALA A 161 16.04 -8.01 -3.71
N ASP A 162 14.86 -7.53 -3.35
CA ASP A 162 13.60 -8.03 -3.90
C ASP A 162 13.38 -7.51 -5.31
N HIS A 163 12.94 -8.41 -6.19
CA HIS A 163 12.49 -8.02 -7.51
C HIS A 163 11.04 -7.56 -7.45
N GLU A 164 10.84 -6.26 -7.60
CA GLU A 164 9.54 -5.61 -7.60
C GLU A 164 9.10 -5.27 -9.03
N LEU A 165 7.84 -5.52 -9.34
CA LEU A 165 7.22 -5.10 -10.59
C LEU A 165 6.53 -3.76 -10.41
N ILE A 166 6.72 -2.87 -11.38
CA ILE A 166 6.00 -1.59 -11.46
C ILE A 166 4.75 -1.80 -12.31
N THR A 167 3.60 -1.48 -11.76
CA THR A 167 2.33 -1.55 -12.48
C THR A 167 1.71 -0.17 -12.61
N ARG A 168 1.01 0.06 -13.73
CA ARG A 168 0.37 1.33 -14.08
C ARG A 168 -1.08 1.12 -14.50
N ARG A 169 -1.95 1.99 -14.03
CA ARG A 169 -3.31 2.17 -14.56
C ARG A 169 -3.40 3.57 -15.17
N PRO A 170 -3.56 3.71 -16.49
CA PRO A 170 -3.74 5.02 -17.14
C PRO A 170 -4.97 5.76 -16.62
N ALA A 171 -4.92 7.10 -16.68
CA ALA A 171 -6.08 7.94 -16.40
C ALA A 171 -7.29 7.51 -17.26
N ARG A 172 -8.43 7.28 -16.62
CA ARG A 172 -9.68 6.98 -17.34
C ARG A 172 -10.34 8.29 -17.71
N LEU A 173 -10.18 8.72 -18.96
CA LEU A 173 -10.91 9.86 -19.48
C LEU A 173 -12.40 9.50 -19.53
N PRO A 174 -13.31 10.47 -19.26
CA PRO A 174 -14.74 10.27 -19.46
C PRO A 174 -14.97 9.81 -20.92
N SER A 175 -15.77 8.76 -21.08
CA SER A 175 -16.25 8.39 -22.43
C SER A 175 -17.06 9.56 -22.99
N GLU A 176 -16.70 10.04 -24.18
CA GLU A 176 -17.51 11.01 -24.92
C GLU A 176 -18.91 10.48 -25.22
#